data_8f5f51f96a64d47e6060cfdb8809132a
#
_entry.id   8f5f51f96a64d47e6060cfdb8809132a
#
_cell.length_a   1.000
_cell.length_b   1.000
_cell.length_c   1.000
_cell.angle_alpha   90.00
_cell.angle_beta   90.00
_cell.angle_gamma   90.00
#
_symmetry.space_group_name_H-M   'P 1'
#
loop_
_entity.id
_entity.type
_entity.pdbx_description
1 polymer ?
#
loop_
_entity_poly.entity_id
_entity_poly.type
_entity_poly.pdbx_seq_one_letter_code
_entity_poly.pdbx_strand_id
1 'polypeptide(L)'
;FFFFYLAKSLENATNFWPDWDYKTDTYSQSTKIKTSEVKKIEKTFNQTTDSFLKEKYWFLTMKAYFYSENQNNAIAFFNTTSSTIEKGISYYRAFSYVAGINYTQNKIALSNYQYAVVFENCPMLRKEAILNFKPQETKDFNESLKMVKNNEEKAALWALYGYYADPVEAISKIYT
;
A
#
# COMPACT_ATOMS: atom_id res chain seq x y z
N PHE A 1 -22.10 -5.14 13.18
CA PHE A 1 -22.64 -3.82 12.83
C PHE A 1 -21.63 -2.67 13.06
N PHE A 2 -20.89 -2.66 14.17
CA PHE A 2 -19.98 -1.54 14.48
C PHE A 2 -18.81 -1.40 13.49
N PHE A 3 -18.24 -2.52 12.99
CA PHE A 3 -17.22 -2.50 11.94
C PHE A 3 -17.69 -1.76 10.69
N PHE A 4 -18.90 -2.09 10.19
CA PHE A 4 -19.47 -1.44 8.99
C PHE A 4 -19.71 0.06 9.19
N TYR A 5 -20.10 0.46 10.40
CA TYR A 5 -20.26 1.87 10.75
C TYR A 5 -18.92 2.62 10.64
N LEU A 6 -17.85 2.07 11.22
CA LEU A 6 -16.51 2.67 11.14
C LEU A 6 -15.97 2.64 9.70
N ALA A 7 -16.16 1.55 8.96
CA ALA A 7 -15.75 1.47 7.57
C ALA A 7 -16.44 2.53 6.70
N LYS A 8 -17.77 2.71 6.92
CA LYS A 8 -18.55 3.72 6.20
C LYS A 8 -18.12 5.14 6.53
N SER A 9 -17.69 5.43 7.75
CA SER A 9 -17.18 6.77 8.12
C SER A 9 -15.94 7.19 7.33
N LEU A 10 -15.19 6.21 6.79
CA LEU A 10 -14.01 6.45 5.94
C LEU A 10 -14.33 6.59 4.45
N GLU A 11 -15.57 6.30 4.05
CA GLU A 11 -15.95 6.19 2.63
C GLU A 11 -15.75 7.51 1.89
N ASN A 12 -16.13 8.62 2.47
CA ASN A 12 -16.00 9.96 1.88
C ASN A 12 -14.53 10.37 1.64
N ALA A 13 -13.61 9.87 2.47
CA ALA A 13 -12.17 10.14 2.31
C ALA A 13 -11.50 9.17 1.32
N THR A 14 -12.12 8.03 1.02
CA THR A 14 -11.52 6.94 0.25
C THR A 14 -12.12 6.76 -1.15
N ASN A 15 -13.34 7.25 -1.39
CA ASN A 15 -14.01 7.21 -2.68
C ASN A 15 -13.71 8.49 -3.46
N PHE A 16 -12.56 8.51 -4.11
CA PHE A 16 -12.24 9.53 -5.10
C PHE A 16 -12.67 9.01 -6.47
N TRP A 17 -13.94 9.21 -6.83
CA TRP A 17 -14.39 9.15 -8.21
C TRP A 17 -14.41 10.59 -8.72
N PRO A 18 -13.61 10.96 -9.72
CA PRO A 18 -13.87 12.21 -10.42
C PRO A 18 -15.27 12.10 -11.01
N ASP A 19 -16.14 12.99 -10.60
CA ASP A 19 -17.47 13.10 -11.17
C ASP A 19 -17.28 13.47 -12.64
N TRP A 20 -17.69 12.58 -13.56
CA TRP A 20 -17.58 12.80 -15.00
C TRP A 20 -18.57 13.84 -15.51
N ASP A 21 -19.23 14.56 -14.60
CA ASP A 21 -20.10 15.66 -14.94
C ASP A 21 -19.26 16.89 -15.28
N TYR A 22 -19.10 17.15 -16.58
CA TYR A 22 -18.36 18.26 -17.17
C TYR A 22 -18.88 19.67 -16.76
N LYS A 23 -19.79 19.77 -15.80
CA LYS A 23 -20.49 21.02 -15.43
C LYS A 23 -20.04 21.65 -14.11
N THR A 24 -19.19 21.01 -13.34
CA THR A 24 -18.71 21.58 -12.08
C THR A 24 -17.19 21.50 -11.97
N ASP A 25 -16.52 22.63 -12.12
CA ASP A 25 -15.10 22.85 -11.79
C ASP A 25 -14.78 22.68 -10.29
N THR A 26 -15.65 22.07 -9.52
CA THR A 26 -15.43 21.74 -8.13
C THR A 26 -14.74 20.36 -8.04
N TYR A 27 -13.42 20.33 -8.13
CA TYR A 27 -12.64 19.24 -7.56
C TYR A 27 -13.05 19.08 -6.10
N SER A 28 -13.87 18.10 -5.80
CA SER A 28 -14.17 17.73 -4.43
C SER A 28 -12.86 17.24 -3.81
N GLN A 29 -12.18 18.11 -3.07
CA GLN A 29 -11.00 17.73 -2.31
C GLN A 29 -11.44 16.60 -1.36
N SER A 30 -10.83 15.42 -1.50
CA SER A 30 -11.06 14.33 -0.58
C SER A 30 -10.79 14.83 0.84
N THR A 31 -11.80 14.81 1.69
CA THR A 31 -11.68 15.31 3.06
C THR A 31 -10.78 14.37 3.82
N LYS A 32 -9.58 14.82 4.20
CA LYS A 32 -8.66 14.01 4.99
C LYS A 32 -9.30 13.58 6.31
N ILE A 33 -9.03 12.35 6.72
CA ILE A 33 -9.56 11.79 7.98
C ILE A 33 -8.89 12.49 9.15
N LYS A 34 -9.70 12.97 10.10
CA LYS A 34 -9.20 13.63 11.29
C LYS A 34 -8.49 12.64 12.22
N THR A 35 -7.41 13.06 12.83
CA THR A 35 -6.63 12.24 13.79
C THR A 35 -7.50 11.66 14.91
N SER A 36 -8.53 12.38 15.36
CA SER A 36 -9.45 11.89 16.40
C SER A 36 -10.29 10.68 15.95
N GLU A 37 -10.65 10.61 14.66
CA GLU A 37 -11.38 9.47 14.09
C GLU A 37 -10.46 8.26 13.93
N VAL A 38 -9.23 8.48 13.45
CA VAL A 38 -8.22 7.41 13.38
C VAL A 38 -7.99 6.78 14.75
N LYS A 39 -7.81 7.59 15.80
CA LYS A 39 -7.62 7.10 17.17
C LYS A 39 -8.79 6.28 17.70
N LYS A 40 -10.02 6.57 17.30
CA LYS A 40 -11.19 5.75 17.68
C LYS A 40 -11.10 4.36 17.06
N ILE A 41 -10.71 4.26 15.78
CA ILE A 41 -10.56 2.99 15.09
C ILE A 41 -9.40 2.18 15.70
N GLU A 42 -8.27 2.83 15.95
CA GLU A 42 -7.10 2.22 16.58
C GLU A 42 -7.43 1.69 17.98
N LYS A 43 -8.17 2.46 18.78
CA LYS A 43 -8.65 1.99 20.10
C LYS A 43 -9.49 0.73 19.96
N THR A 44 -10.37 0.65 18.97
CA THR A 44 -11.18 -0.53 18.72
C THR A 44 -10.32 -1.73 18.32
N PHE A 45 -9.32 -1.54 17.45
CA PHE A 45 -8.32 -2.57 17.13
C PHE A 45 -7.64 -3.10 18.39
N ASN A 46 -7.15 -2.22 19.25
CA ASN A 46 -6.45 -2.60 20.48
C ASN A 46 -7.33 -3.37 21.49
N GLN A 47 -8.62 -3.09 21.52
CA GLN A 47 -9.60 -3.72 22.42
C GLN A 47 -10.19 -5.03 21.85
N THR A 48 -10.01 -5.30 20.55
CA THR A 48 -10.58 -6.48 19.90
C THR A 48 -9.74 -7.71 20.19
N THR A 49 -10.38 -8.76 20.74
CA THR A 49 -9.75 -10.06 21.06
C THR A 49 -10.00 -11.12 20.01
N ASP A 50 -11.10 -11.05 19.27
CA ASP A 50 -11.41 -11.93 18.14
C ASP A 50 -10.39 -11.73 17.01
N SER A 51 -9.70 -12.77 16.59
CA SER A 51 -8.60 -12.71 15.63
C SER A 51 -9.04 -12.22 14.25
N PHE A 52 -10.20 -12.65 13.78
CA PHE A 52 -10.75 -12.25 12.47
C PHE A 52 -11.11 -10.76 12.47
N LEU A 53 -11.85 -10.31 13.48
CA LEU A 53 -12.22 -8.89 13.59
C LEU A 53 -11.00 -8.02 13.86
N LYS A 54 -10.03 -8.52 14.60
CA LYS A 54 -8.77 -7.80 14.88
C LYS A 54 -7.99 -7.50 13.60
N GLU A 55 -7.88 -8.46 12.68
CA GLU A 55 -7.27 -8.24 11.37
C GLU A 55 -8.04 -7.18 10.55
N LYS A 56 -9.39 -7.24 10.57
CA LYS A 56 -10.22 -6.26 9.87
C LYS A 56 -10.07 -4.85 10.43
N TYR A 57 -10.05 -4.70 11.76
CA TYR A 57 -9.80 -3.40 12.40
C TYR A 57 -8.38 -2.91 12.20
N TRP A 58 -7.38 -3.81 12.19
CA TRP A 58 -6.02 -3.47 11.83
C TRP A 58 -5.93 -2.85 10.44
N PHE A 59 -6.50 -3.51 9.44
CA PHE A 59 -6.51 -2.99 8.08
C PHE A 59 -7.29 -1.67 7.97
N LEU A 60 -8.42 -1.56 8.67
CA LEU A 60 -9.20 -0.32 8.72
C LEU A 60 -8.38 0.84 9.33
N THR A 61 -7.61 0.56 10.40
CA THR A 61 -6.70 1.53 11.02
C THR A 61 -5.60 1.97 10.04
N MET A 62 -4.98 1.02 9.34
CA MET A 62 -4.01 1.31 8.28
C MET A 62 -4.59 2.23 7.20
N LYS A 63 -5.80 1.90 6.71
CA LYS A 63 -6.52 2.70 5.73
C LYS A 63 -6.81 4.11 6.26
N ALA A 64 -7.25 4.22 7.52
CA ALA A 64 -7.54 5.50 8.15
C ALA A 64 -6.29 6.37 8.30
N TYR A 65 -5.17 5.81 8.71
CA TYR A 65 -3.89 6.54 8.76
C TYR A 65 -3.40 6.96 7.37
N PHE A 66 -3.54 6.11 6.36
CA PHE A 66 -3.13 6.42 4.99
C PHE A 66 -3.86 7.65 4.43
N TYR A 67 -5.17 7.76 4.69
CA TYR A 67 -6.01 8.88 4.24
C TYR A 67 -6.09 10.05 5.25
N SER A 68 -5.30 9.99 6.35
CA SER A 68 -5.25 11.06 7.34
C SER A 68 -4.29 12.20 6.92
N GLU A 69 -4.28 13.25 7.72
CA GLU A 69 -3.37 14.39 7.54
C GLU A 69 -1.90 14.01 7.72
N ASN A 70 -1.61 13.02 8.57
CA ASN A 70 -0.24 12.56 8.86
C ASN A 70 -0.04 11.09 8.47
N GLN A 71 0.30 10.87 7.20
CA GLN A 71 0.56 9.54 6.65
C GLN A 71 1.76 8.82 7.29
N ASN A 72 2.70 9.53 7.92
CA ASN A 72 3.83 8.89 8.62
C ASN A 72 3.35 7.96 9.75
N ASN A 73 2.20 8.26 10.35
CA ASN A 73 1.62 7.40 11.37
C ASN A 73 1.20 6.03 10.81
N ALA A 74 0.87 5.92 9.51
CA ALA A 74 0.61 4.63 8.89
C ALA A 74 1.86 3.75 8.85
N ILE A 75 3.03 4.31 8.52
CA ILE A 75 4.31 3.59 8.53
C ILE A 75 4.64 3.14 9.96
N ALA A 76 4.52 4.04 10.94
CA ALA A 76 4.79 3.72 12.34
C ALA A 76 3.85 2.61 12.86
N PHE A 77 2.56 2.71 12.59
CA PHE A 77 1.57 1.71 12.98
C PHE A 77 1.84 0.36 12.30
N PHE A 78 2.14 0.35 11.00
CA PHE A 78 2.53 -0.88 10.29
C PHE A 78 3.74 -1.54 10.94
N ASN A 79 4.81 -0.79 11.17
CA ASN A 79 6.06 -1.33 11.71
C ASN A 79 5.90 -1.92 13.11
N THR A 80 5.02 -1.35 13.94
CA THR A 80 4.81 -1.80 15.31
C THR A 80 3.83 -2.97 15.44
N THR A 81 2.91 -3.14 14.49
CA THR A 81 1.79 -4.09 14.63
C THR A 81 1.76 -5.22 13.60
N SER A 82 2.42 -5.04 12.45
CA SER A 82 2.32 -5.98 11.32
C SER A 82 2.87 -7.39 11.62
N SER A 83 3.78 -7.52 12.58
CA SER A 83 4.33 -8.83 12.99
C SER A 83 3.28 -9.76 13.62
N THR A 84 2.17 -9.22 14.10
CA THR A 84 1.06 -9.98 14.71
C THR A 84 -0.06 -10.32 13.73
N ILE A 85 0.06 -9.88 12.47
CA ILE A 85 -0.97 -10.04 11.43
C ILE A 85 -0.54 -11.12 10.44
N GLU A 86 -1.46 -12.00 10.10
CA GLU A 86 -1.22 -13.02 9.06
C GLU A 86 -0.92 -12.35 7.71
N LYS A 87 0.07 -12.90 6.99
CA LYS A 87 0.50 -12.39 5.68
C LYS A 87 -0.48 -12.76 4.57
N GLY A 88 -1.71 -12.26 4.67
CA GLY A 88 -2.77 -12.37 3.69
C GLY A 88 -2.98 -11.08 2.88
N ILE A 89 -4.11 -11.01 2.17
CA ILE A 89 -4.46 -9.88 1.32
C ILE A 89 -4.52 -8.54 2.08
N SER A 90 -5.04 -8.54 3.31
CA SER A 90 -5.12 -7.34 4.17
C SER A 90 -3.73 -6.82 4.50
N TYR A 91 -2.78 -7.73 4.81
CA TYR A 91 -1.39 -7.39 5.09
C TYR A 91 -0.71 -6.74 3.87
N TYR A 92 -0.75 -7.39 2.71
CA TYR A 92 -0.07 -6.88 1.51
C TYR A 92 -0.72 -5.62 0.95
N ARG A 93 -2.04 -5.43 1.12
CA ARG A 93 -2.70 -4.19 0.78
C ARG A 93 -2.28 -3.04 1.72
N ALA A 94 -2.14 -3.29 3.02
CA ALA A 94 -1.57 -2.32 3.94
C ALA A 94 -0.10 -2.01 3.62
N PHE A 95 0.67 -3.02 3.22
CA PHE A 95 2.05 -2.84 2.78
C PHE A 95 2.15 -2.00 1.49
N SER A 96 1.18 -2.14 0.55
CA SER A 96 1.07 -1.24 -0.61
C SER A 96 0.84 0.22 -0.20
N TYR A 97 0.06 0.48 0.87
CA TYR A 97 -0.07 1.84 1.40
C TYR A 97 1.26 2.39 1.90
N VAL A 98 2.06 1.57 2.61
CA VAL A 98 3.42 1.97 3.04
C VAL A 98 4.30 2.27 1.84
N ALA A 99 4.24 1.45 0.79
CA ALA A 99 4.98 1.68 -0.45
C ALA A 99 4.57 3.01 -1.12
N GLY A 100 3.27 3.28 -1.21
CA GLY A 100 2.75 4.54 -1.75
C GLY A 100 3.20 5.76 -0.97
N ILE A 101 3.22 5.69 0.38
CA ILE A 101 3.73 6.79 1.21
C ILE A 101 5.25 7.00 0.97
N ASN A 102 6.03 5.92 0.87
CA ASN A 102 7.46 6.02 0.56
C ASN A 102 7.70 6.67 -0.81
N TYR A 103 6.85 6.37 -1.79
CA TYR A 103 6.90 7.05 -3.09
C TYR A 103 6.69 8.56 -2.96
N THR A 104 5.64 8.99 -2.25
CA THR A 104 5.36 10.43 -2.05
C THR A 104 6.45 11.15 -1.25
N GLN A 105 7.25 10.41 -0.48
CA GLN A 105 8.41 10.91 0.25
C GLN A 105 9.72 10.86 -0.57
N ASN A 106 9.62 10.64 -1.87
CA ASN A 106 10.76 10.51 -2.78
C ASN A 106 11.74 9.36 -2.43
N LYS A 107 11.24 8.32 -1.74
CA LYS A 107 11.96 7.08 -1.47
C LYS A 107 11.65 6.04 -2.55
N ILE A 108 11.95 6.40 -3.81
CA ILE A 108 11.48 5.68 -5.00
C ILE A 108 11.95 4.22 -5.01
N ALA A 109 13.24 3.99 -4.77
CA ALA A 109 13.81 2.65 -4.75
C ALA A 109 13.15 1.74 -3.70
N LEU A 110 12.90 2.26 -2.49
CA LEU A 110 12.24 1.52 -1.42
C LEU A 110 10.78 1.20 -1.79
N SER A 111 10.06 2.16 -2.36
CA SER A 111 8.69 1.97 -2.83
C SER A 111 8.62 0.85 -3.89
N ASN A 112 9.50 0.90 -4.89
CA ASN A 112 9.55 -0.08 -5.97
C ASN A 112 9.88 -1.48 -5.44
N TYR A 113 10.85 -1.62 -4.53
CA TYR A 113 11.13 -2.88 -3.86
C TYR A 113 9.90 -3.42 -3.11
N GLN A 114 9.20 -2.56 -2.37
CA GLN A 114 8.00 -2.96 -1.63
C GLN A 114 6.87 -3.43 -2.55
N TYR A 115 6.66 -2.77 -3.70
CA TYR A 115 5.70 -3.25 -4.70
C TYR A 115 6.13 -4.58 -5.34
N ALA A 116 7.43 -4.85 -5.50
CA ALA A 116 7.91 -6.15 -5.93
C ALA A 116 7.59 -7.26 -4.90
N VAL A 117 7.75 -6.98 -3.62
CA VAL A 117 7.35 -7.91 -2.53
C VAL A 117 5.84 -8.17 -2.56
N VAL A 118 5.01 -7.15 -2.80
CA VAL A 118 3.55 -7.32 -2.97
C VAL A 118 3.23 -8.17 -4.19
N PHE A 119 3.89 -7.92 -5.32
CA PHE A 119 3.69 -8.65 -6.58
C PHE A 119 3.99 -10.14 -6.43
N GLU A 120 5.07 -10.47 -5.74
CA GLU A 120 5.48 -11.83 -5.47
C GLU A 120 4.45 -12.56 -4.60
N ASN A 121 4.15 -11.97 -3.44
CA ASN A 121 3.47 -12.69 -2.35
C ASN A 121 1.93 -12.60 -2.41
N CYS A 122 1.35 -11.68 -3.20
CA CYS A 122 -0.09 -11.50 -3.27
C CYS A 122 -0.61 -11.43 -4.71
N PRO A 123 -0.95 -12.57 -5.34
CA PRO A 123 -1.44 -12.60 -6.73
C PRO A 123 -2.62 -11.67 -7.00
N MET A 124 -3.50 -11.47 -6.03
CA MET A 124 -4.67 -10.59 -6.15
C MET A 124 -4.30 -9.09 -6.23
N LEU A 125 -3.09 -8.71 -5.81
CA LEU A 125 -2.61 -7.33 -5.84
C LEU A 125 -1.56 -7.08 -6.93
N ARG A 126 -1.27 -8.05 -7.80
CA ARG A 126 -0.28 -7.90 -8.88
C ARG A 126 -0.58 -6.73 -9.81
N LYS A 127 -1.85 -6.56 -10.20
CA LYS A 127 -2.25 -5.42 -11.02
C LYS A 127 -1.96 -4.08 -10.34
N GLU A 128 -2.25 -3.99 -9.05
CA GLU A 128 -1.96 -2.79 -8.25
C GLU A 128 -0.45 -2.53 -8.17
N ALA A 129 0.34 -3.58 -7.93
CA ALA A 129 1.81 -3.48 -7.91
C ALA A 129 2.38 -3.01 -9.25
N ILE A 130 1.93 -3.56 -10.39
CA ILE A 130 2.35 -3.13 -11.74
C ILE A 130 2.05 -1.64 -11.96
N LEU A 131 0.83 -1.18 -11.61
CA LEU A 131 0.41 0.20 -11.84
C LEU A 131 1.17 1.22 -10.98
N ASN A 132 1.67 0.79 -9.82
CA ASN A 132 2.34 1.67 -8.86
C ASN A 132 3.87 1.49 -8.83
N PHE A 133 4.41 0.49 -9.51
CA PHE A 133 5.84 0.36 -9.74
C PHE A 133 6.30 1.44 -10.74
N LYS A 134 7.12 2.39 -10.29
CA LYS A 134 7.50 3.56 -11.08
C LYS A 134 8.96 3.96 -10.79
N PRO A 135 9.94 3.23 -11.30
CA PRO A 135 11.32 3.70 -11.30
C PRO A 135 11.39 4.96 -12.18
N GLN A 136 11.90 6.06 -11.65
CA GLN A 136 12.04 7.31 -12.41
C GLN A 136 13.34 7.31 -13.21
N GLU A 137 14.36 6.66 -12.67
CA GLU A 137 15.67 6.51 -13.28
C GLU A 137 16.18 5.06 -13.13
N THR A 138 17.10 4.66 -13.99
CA THR A 138 17.79 3.36 -13.87
C THR A 138 18.45 3.18 -12.49
N LYS A 139 18.90 4.28 -11.88
CA LYS A 139 19.45 4.29 -10.54
C LYS A 139 18.44 3.78 -9.49
N ASP A 140 17.19 4.19 -9.58
CA ASP A 140 16.16 3.76 -8.62
C ASP A 140 15.95 2.25 -8.66
N PHE A 141 15.95 1.67 -9.87
CA PHE A 141 15.85 0.22 -10.04
C PHE A 141 17.05 -0.49 -9.46
N ASN A 142 18.28 -0.01 -9.75
CA ASN A 142 19.50 -0.60 -9.21
C ASN A 142 19.57 -0.55 -7.68
N GLU A 143 19.09 0.54 -7.07
CA GLU A 143 19.00 0.63 -5.61
C GLU A 143 17.93 -0.33 -5.06
N SER A 144 16.81 -0.53 -5.76
CA SER A 144 15.80 -1.53 -5.38
C SER A 144 16.39 -2.95 -5.40
N LEU A 145 17.23 -3.29 -6.41
CA LEU A 145 17.89 -4.58 -6.51
C LEU A 145 18.80 -4.89 -5.31
N LYS A 146 19.41 -3.87 -4.69
CA LYS A 146 20.24 -4.06 -3.49
C LYS A 146 19.44 -4.44 -2.25
N MET A 147 18.12 -4.26 -2.26
CA MET A 147 17.23 -4.55 -1.14
C MET A 147 16.66 -5.97 -1.16
N VAL A 148 16.76 -6.69 -2.29
CA VAL A 148 16.21 -8.04 -2.44
C VAL A 148 16.90 -9.02 -1.50
N LYS A 149 16.13 -9.95 -0.93
CA LYS A 149 16.58 -10.89 0.09
C LYS A 149 16.72 -12.32 -0.43
N ASN A 150 16.07 -12.63 -1.55
CA ASN A 150 16.02 -13.94 -2.16
C ASN A 150 15.81 -13.84 -3.69
N ASN A 151 15.86 -14.98 -4.37
CA ASN A 151 15.71 -15.03 -5.82
C ASN A 151 14.28 -14.74 -6.27
N GLU A 152 13.27 -15.06 -5.47
CA GLU A 152 11.87 -14.81 -5.75
C GLU A 152 11.59 -13.30 -5.78
N GLU A 153 12.07 -12.55 -4.78
CA GLU A 153 11.99 -11.09 -4.77
C GLU A 153 12.76 -10.47 -5.95
N LYS A 154 13.94 -11.02 -6.29
CA LYS A 154 14.73 -10.59 -7.46
C LYS A 154 13.94 -10.79 -8.76
N ALA A 155 13.36 -11.98 -8.94
CA ALA A 155 12.55 -12.30 -10.12
C ALA A 155 11.31 -11.41 -10.23
N ALA A 156 10.60 -11.15 -9.11
CA ALA A 156 9.47 -10.25 -9.07
C ALA A 156 9.84 -8.81 -9.46
N LEU A 157 10.98 -8.32 -8.97
CA LEU A 157 11.46 -6.98 -9.30
C LEU A 157 11.82 -6.86 -10.79
N TRP A 158 12.50 -7.85 -11.37
CA TRP A 158 12.77 -7.90 -12.81
C TRP A 158 11.50 -8.04 -13.64
N ALA A 159 10.52 -8.85 -13.21
CA ALA A 159 9.24 -8.96 -13.89
C ALA A 159 8.52 -7.62 -13.96
N LEU A 160 8.47 -6.86 -12.86
CA LEU A 160 7.90 -5.51 -12.85
C LEU A 160 8.67 -4.54 -13.75
N TYR A 161 10.00 -4.62 -13.75
CA TYR A 161 10.83 -3.78 -14.62
C TYR A 161 10.59 -4.08 -16.11
N GLY A 162 10.36 -5.33 -16.46
CA GLY A 162 10.00 -5.73 -17.83
C GLY A 162 8.69 -5.12 -18.34
N TYR A 163 7.72 -4.87 -17.45
CA TYR A 163 6.51 -4.10 -17.80
C TYR A 163 6.79 -2.62 -18.05
N TYR A 164 7.87 -2.10 -17.47
CA TYR A 164 8.15 -0.66 -17.46
C TYR A 164 9.18 -0.25 -18.52
N ALA A 165 10.21 -1.07 -18.76
CA ALA A 165 11.35 -0.73 -19.63
C ALA A 165 11.62 -1.79 -20.71
N ASP A 166 12.42 -2.82 -20.40
CA ASP A 166 12.88 -3.82 -21.39
C ASP A 166 12.46 -5.24 -20.97
N PRO A 167 11.43 -5.80 -21.64
CA PRO A 167 10.98 -7.16 -21.34
C PRO A 167 12.00 -8.24 -21.72
N VAL A 168 12.85 -8.02 -22.73
CA VAL A 168 13.84 -9.02 -23.16
C VAL A 168 14.97 -9.13 -22.13
N GLU A 169 15.48 -7.98 -21.69
CA GLU A 169 16.47 -7.95 -20.60
C GLU A 169 15.89 -8.58 -19.33
N ALA A 170 14.69 -8.20 -18.94
CA ALA A 170 14.03 -8.71 -17.75
C ALA A 170 13.89 -10.25 -17.77
N ILE A 171 13.44 -10.83 -18.88
CA ILE A 171 13.32 -12.28 -19.05
C ILE A 171 14.70 -12.94 -18.88
N SER A 172 15.75 -12.42 -19.52
CA SER A 172 17.09 -12.99 -19.39
C SER A 172 17.60 -13.01 -17.95
N LYS A 173 17.30 -11.96 -17.16
CA LYS A 173 17.70 -11.81 -15.75
C LYS A 173 16.89 -12.64 -14.76
N ILE A 174 15.68 -13.05 -15.12
CA ILE A 174 14.85 -13.94 -14.29
C ILE A 174 15.38 -15.39 -14.33
N TYR A 175 15.92 -15.81 -15.47
CA TYR A 175 16.39 -17.19 -15.67
C TYR A 175 17.88 -17.39 -15.37
N THR A 176 18.61 -16.35 -14.97
CA THR A 176 20.02 -16.42 -14.54
C THR A 176 20.16 -16.21 -13.05
#